data_005d5241a0ee732acdb9a4c31c892eba
#
_entry.id   005d5241a0ee732acdb9a4c31c892eba
#
_cell.length_a   1.000
_cell.length_b   1.000
_cell.length_c   1.000
_cell.angle_alpha   90.00
_cell.angle_beta   90.00
_cell.angle_gamma   90.00
#
_symmetry.space_group_name_H-M   'P 1'
#
loop_
_entity.id
_entity.type
_entity.pdbx_description
1 polymer ?
#
loop_
_entity_poly.entity_id
_entity_poly.type
_entity_poly.pdbx_seq_one_letter_code
_entity_poly.pdbx_strand_id
1 'polypeptide(L)'
;LYNALYGSDVISETDDASRGNKYNPERGKKVIEYARNFLDENIPLFKSSWKDISEVPKVYNGKLSLKLKDEKQFVGYSGTLNGLSSLLLKKNNLHIGIIFDPDNKLEVFNPEGNQDKAKVHDIILESAITAIIDHEDSVAAVDAEDKVLGYKNWLGLMKGNLQTEFEKGGKKIIRKLNPDRIYTKSEKKGEPNFNEIKFHGRALMLNRNVGHLMTNSSILLKDGSEIPEGILDAFITVTAAIHDFKSKGNSRTNSGYIVKPKMHGPDEAAFTDLIFEHVENESVR
;
A
#
# COMPACT_ATOMS: atom_id res chain seq x y z
N LEU A 1 6.70 -6.73 -6.74
CA LEU A 1 7.99 -6.75 -7.41
C LEU A 1 7.84 -7.05 -8.91
N TYR A 2 7.07 -8.09 -9.29
CA TYR A 2 6.93 -8.50 -10.69
C TYR A 2 6.40 -7.39 -11.59
N ASN A 3 5.31 -6.73 -11.19
CA ASN A 3 4.74 -5.62 -11.96
C ASN A 3 5.73 -4.44 -12.10
N ALA A 4 6.46 -4.12 -11.03
CA ALA A 4 7.45 -3.05 -11.05
C ALA A 4 8.62 -3.38 -12.00
N LEU A 5 9.11 -4.61 -11.97
CA LEU A 5 10.16 -5.07 -12.89
C LEU A 5 9.69 -5.08 -14.34
N TYR A 6 8.50 -5.62 -14.59
CA TYR A 6 7.99 -5.73 -15.95
C TYR A 6 7.73 -4.35 -16.58
N GLY A 7 7.22 -3.39 -15.82
CA GLY A 7 6.86 -2.05 -16.28
C GLY A 7 8.01 -1.04 -16.36
N SER A 8 9.20 -1.38 -15.84
CA SER A 8 10.33 -0.45 -15.75
C SER A 8 11.49 -0.84 -16.68
N ASP A 9 12.49 0.02 -16.77
CA ASP A 9 13.73 -0.18 -17.54
C ASP A 9 14.77 -1.06 -16.82
N VAL A 10 14.49 -1.52 -15.60
CA VAL A 10 15.32 -2.52 -14.89
C VAL A 10 15.48 -3.79 -15.73
N ILE A 11 14.42 -4.22 -16.41
CA ILE A 11 14.49 -5.29 -17.40
C ILE A 11 14.69 -4.68 -18.78
N SER A 12 15.87 -4.89 -19.36
CA SER A 12 16.21 -4.43 -20.69
C SER A 12 15.19 -4.90 -21.75
N GLU A 13 14.97 -4.08 -22.78
CA GLU A 13 14.13 -4.41 -23.93
C GLU A 13 14.88 -5.15 -25.04
N THR A 14 16.11 -5.60 -24.79
CA THR A 14 16.90 -6.44 -25.70
C THR A 14 16.42 -7.90 -25.71
N ASP A 15 16.86 -8.65 -26.72
CA ASP A 15 16.61 -10.09 -26.82
C ASP A 15 15.13 -10.47 -26.79
N ASP A 16 14.33 -9.81 -27.62
CA ASP A 16 12.88 -10.01 -27.76
C ASP A 16 12.05 -9.72 -26.50
N ALA A 17 12.65 -9.05 -25.49
CA ALA A 17 11.99 -8.72 -24.22
C ALA A 17 11.36 -7.32 -24.19
N SER A 18 10.95 -6.79 -25.35
CA SER A 18 10.33 -5.47 -25.45
C SER A 18 8.96 -5.40 -24.72
N ARG A 19 8.64 -4.22 -24.20
CA ARG A 19 7.30 -3.91 -23.72
C ARG A 19 6.38 -3.62 -24.91
N GLY A 20 5.13 -4.02 -24.80
CA GLY A 20 4.12 -3.78 -25.83
C GLY A 20 2.71 -3.75 -25.24
N ASN A 21 1.71 -3.69 -26.15
CA ASN A 21 0.30 -3.69 -25.74
C ASN A 21 -0.19 -5.06 -25.25
N LYS A 22 0.60 -6.10 -25.46
CA LYS A 22 0.34 -7.47 -24.99
C LYS A 22 1.46 -7.93 -24.07
N TYR A 23 1.15 -8.91 -23.23
CA TYR A 23 2.17 -9.56 -22.41
C TYR A 23 3.24 -10.21 -23.30
N ASN A 24 4.51 -10.01 -22.93
CA ASN A 24 5.66 -10.61 -23.57
C ASN A 24 6.25 -11.72 -22.68
N PRO A 25 6.13 -13.02 -23.07
CA PRO A 25 6.63 -14.13 -22.25
C PRO A 25 8.13 -14.10 -22.02
N GLU A 26 8.93 -13.66 -22.99
CA GLU A 26 10.39 -13.58 -22.84
C GLU A 26 10.77 -12.52 -21.78
N ARG A 27 10.08 -11.38 -21.78
CA ARG A 27 10.22 -10.38 -20.71
C ARG A 27 9.78 -10.95 -19.36
N GLY A 28 8.69 -11.70 -19.32
CA GLY A 28 8.22 -12.38 -18.10
C GLY A 28 9.25 -13.33 -17.52
N LYS A 29 9.95 -14.11 -18.35
CA LYS A 29 11.06 -14.97 -17.90
C LYS A 29 12.19 -14.19 -17.25
N LYS A 30 12.60 -13.06 -17.85
CA LYS A 30 13.63 -12.18 -17.28
C LYS A 30 13.19 -11.57 -15.94
N VAL A 31 11.91 -11.22 -15.80
CA VAL A 31 11.34 -10.76 -14.51
C VAL A 31 11.41 -11.84 -13.45
N ILE A 32 11.02 -13.07 -13.78
CA ILE A 32 11.08 -14.20 -12.84
C ILE A 32 12.54 -14.46 -12.44
N GLU A 33 13.46 -14.47 -13.38
CA GLU A 33 14.88 -14.69 -13.11
C GLU A 33 15.46 -13.59 -12.19
N TYR A 34 15.18 -12.33 -12.47
CA TYR A 34 15.60 -11.21 -11.62
C TYR A 34 15.06 -11.36 -10.19
N ALA A 35 13.78 -11.68 -10.07
CA ALA A 35 13.14 -11.85 -8.75
C ALA A 35 13.72 -13.05 -7.99
N ARG A 36 14.12 -14.13 -8.66
CA ARG A 36 14.79 -15.27 -8.04
C ARG A 36 16.21 -14.90 -7.59
N ASN A 37 16.95 -14.13 -8.37
CA ASN A 37 18.25 -13.59 -7.96
C ASN A 37 18.10 -12.70 -6.73
N PHE A 38 17.11 -11.81 -6.71
CA PHE A 38 16.80 -10.96 -5.56
C PHE A 38 16.57 -11.80 -4.27
N LEU A 39 15.83 -12.91 -4.38
CA LEU A 39 15.63 -13.80 -3.24
C LEU A 39 16.92 -14.52 -2.82
N ASP A 40 17.75 -14.97 -3.75
CA ASP A 40 19.03 -15.62 -3.44
C ASP A 40 19.99 -14.67 -2.71
N GLU A 41 20.00 -13.40 -3.08
CA GLU A 41 20.84 -12.36 -2.44
C GLU A 41 20.35 -11.99 -1.04
N ASN A 42 19.02 -11.90 -0.84
CA ASN A 42 18.45 -11.36 0.38
C ASN A 42 17.99 -12.42 1.38
N ILE A 43 17.51 -13.55 0.89
CA ILE A 43 16.99 -14.69 1.67
C ILE A 43 17.62 -15.99 1.16
N PRO A 44 18.93 -16.15 1.25
CA PRO A 44 19.61 -17.29 0.65
C PRO A 44 19.16 -18.63 1.26
N LEU A 45 19.02 -19.63 0.40
CA LEU A 45 18.78 -21.01 0.82
C LEU A 45 20.10 -21.70 1.21
N PHE A 46 20.00 -22.74 2.03
CA PHE A 46 21.15 -23.54 2.41
C PHE A 46 21.46 -24.59 1.33
N LYS A 47 22.57 -24.45 0.63
CA LYS A 47 23.04 -25.37 -0.44
C LYS A 47 22.10 -25.51 -1.65
N SER A 48 21.22 -24.55 -1.89
CA SER A 48 20.33 -24.48 -3.06
C SER A 48 20.02 -23.04 -3.42
N SER A 49 19.35 -22.82 -4.54
CA SER A 49 18.92 -21.51 -5.03
C SER A 49 17.40 -21.45 -5.10
N TRP A 50 16.84 -20.24 -4.98
CA TRP A 50 15.43 -20.01 -5.26
C TRP A 50 15.06 -20.34 -6.72
N LYS A 51 16.02 -20.35 -7.63
CA LYS A 51 15.83 -20.78 -9.02
C LYS A 51 15.52 -22.27 -9.17
N ASP A 52 15.97 -23.09 -8.19
CA ASP A 52 15.77 -24.53 -8.19
C ASP A 52 14.39 -24.94 -7.66
N ILE A 53 13.66 -24.01 -7.03
CA ILE A 53 12.35 -24.28 -6.45
C ILE A 53 11.32 -24.44 -7.56
N SER A 54 10.73 -25.63 -7.64
CA SER A 54 9.74 -26.02 -8.66
C SER A 54 8.34 -26.32 -8.09
N GLU A 55 8.18 -26.24 -6.77
CA GLU A 55 6.90 -26.49 -6.08
C GLU A 55 6.63 -25.42 -5.05
N VAL A 56 5.34 -25.20 -4.75
CA VAL A 56 4.95 -24.34 -3.62
C VAL A 56 5.52 -24.94 -2.32
N PRO A 57 6.26 -24.15 -1.53
CA PRO A 57 6.79 -24.64 -0.27
C PRO A 57 5.67 -25.09 0.68
N LYS A 58 6.00 -25.98 1.62
CA LYS A 58 5.08 -26.48 2.65
C LYS A 58 5.59 -26.11 4.03
N VAL A 59 4.69 -26.11 5.00
CA VAL A 59 5.05 -25.93 6.41
C VAL A 59 4.64 -27.19 7.18
N TYR A 60 5.61 -27.79 7.86
CA TYR A 60 5.40 -28.98 8.70
C TYR A 60 5.86 -28.70 10.12
N ASN A 61 4.98 -28.87 11.10
CA ASN A 61 5.29 -28.62 12.52
C ASN A 61 5.97 -27.25 12.74
N GLY A 62 5.45 -26.20 12.11
CA GLY A 62 6.00 -24.85 12.21
C GLY A 62 7.33 -24.62 11.48
N LYS A 63 7.83 -25.59 10.73
CA LYS A 63 9.07 -25.49 9.95
C LYS A 63 8.78 -25.43 8.46
N LEU A 64 9.43 -24.51 7.78
CA LEU A 64 9.38 -24.39 6.33
C LEU A 64 10.12 -25.59 5.69
N SER A 65 9.56 -26.15 4.62
CA SER A 65 10.19 -27.21 3.84
C SER A 65 11.47 -26.78 3.12
N LEU A 66 11.61 -25.47 2.88
CA LEU A 66 12.85 -24.88 2.36
C LEU A 66 13.80 -24.57 3.51
N LYS A 67 15.05 -25.03 3.40
CA LYS A 67 16.07 -24.72 4.39
C LYS A 67 16.72 -23.38 4.08
N LEU A 68 16.38 -22.35 4.86
CA LEU A 68 17.02 -21.03 4.77
C LEU A 68 18.45 -21.10 5.34
N LYS A 69 19.35 -20.27 4.84
CA LYS A 69 20.68 -20.09 5.42
C LYS A 69 20.60 -19.48 6.83
N ASP A 70 19.66 -18.56 7.03
CA ASP A 70 19.27 -18.03 8.34
C ASP A 70 17.77 -18.32 8.57
N GLU A 71 17.48 -19.29 9.43
CA GLU A 71 16.10 -19.70 9.73
C GLU A 71 15.28 -18.62 10.42
N LYS A 72 15.91 -17.59 11.03
CA LYS A 72 15.22 -16.44 11.64
C LYS A 72 14.53 -15.55 10.61
N GLN A 73 14.90 -15.69 9.35
CA GLN A 73 14.24 -14.97 8.26
C GLN A 73 12.83 -15.47 7.96
N PHE A 74 12.48 -16.69 8.38
CA PHE A 74 11.11 -17.19 8.28
C PHE A 74 10.24 -16.61 9.40
N VAL A 75 9.23 -15.83 9.02
CA VAL A 75 8.34 -15.11 9.94
C VAL A 75 6.98 -15.77 10.06
N GLY A 76 6.42 -16.23 8.95
CA GLY A 76 5.10 -16.84 8.93
C GLY A 76 4.61 -17.18 7.52
N TYR A 77 3.35 -17.60 7.44
CA TYR A 77 2.72 -18.03 6.20
C TYR A 77 1.21 -17.75 6.22
N SER A 78 0.59 -17.80 5.06
CA SER A 78 -0.87 -17.86 4.94
C SER A 78 -1.30 -18.99 4.00
N GLY A 79 -2.56 -19.38 4.09
CA GLY A 79 -3.08 -20.57 3.40
C GLY A 79 -3.07 -21.79 4.30
N THR A 80 -3.10 -22.98 3.69
CA THR A 80 -3.04 -24.27 4.43
C THR A 80 -1.61 -24.81 4.46
N LEU A 81 -1.34 -25.74 5.39
CA LEU A 81 -0.01 -26.37 5.50
C LEU A 81 0.44 -27.06 4.22
N ASN A 82 -0.50 -27.58 3.43
CA ASN A 82 -0.26 -28.30 2.18
C ASN A 82 -0.42 -27.43 0.92
N GLY A 83 -0.87 -26.18 1.08
CA GLY A 83 -1.11 -25.24 -0.02
C GLY A 83 -0.98 -23.82 0.48
N LEU A 84 0.26 -23.34 0.58
CA LEU A 84 0.50 -21.95 0.97
C LEU A 84 -0.06 -20.99 -0.08
N SER A 85 -0.77 -19.96 0.37
CA SER A 85 -1.11 -18.81 -0.45
C SER A 85 -0.04 -17.73 -0.37
N SER A 86 0.70 -17.67 0.74
CA SER A 86 1.88 -16.81 0.82
C SER A 86 2.88 -17.29 1.89
N LEU A 87 4.14 -16.88 1.70
CA LEU A 87 5.24 -17.06 2.63
C LEU A 87 5.75 -15.69 3.05
N LEU A 88 5.87 -15.46 4.36
CA LEU A 88 6.38 -14.21 4.91
C LEU A 88 7.80 -14.40 5.44
N LEU A 89 8.71 -13.67 4.86
CA LEU A 89 10.14 -13.64 5.19
C LEU A 89 10.54 -12.25 5.68
N LYS A 90 11.74 -12.11 6.27
CA LYS A 90 12.22 -10.84 6.81
C LYS A 90 13.71 -10.64 6.55
N LYS A 91 14.08 -9.45 6.12
CA LYS A 91 15.46 -8.99 5.95
C LYS A 91 15.58 -7.54 6.42
N ASN A 92 16.60 -7.22 7.23
CA ASN A 92 16.87 -5.86 7.72
C ASN A 92 15.61 -5.17 8.34
N ASN A 93 14.83 -5.92 9.11
CA ASN A 93 13.54 -5.50 9.67
C ASN A 93 12.42 -5.20 8.68
N LEU A 94 12.62 -5.40 7.38
CA LEU A 94 11.58 -5.30 6.36
C LEU A 94 11.08 -6.69 5.97
N HIS A 95 9.78 -6.79 5.70
CA HIS A 95 9.16 -8.06 5.33
C HIS A 95 9.12 -8.23 3.81
N ILE A 96 9.27 -9.48 3.39
CA ILE A 96 9.17 -9.93 2.02
C ILE A 96 8.08 -10.99 1.97
N GLY A 97 6.99 -10.71 1.27
CA GLY A 97 5.88 -11.65 1.08
C GLY A 97 5.97 -12.31 -0.30
N ILE A 98 6.11 -13.63 -0.35
CA ILE A 98 6.02 -14.39 -1.60
C ILE A 98 4.59 -14.90 -1.73
N ILE A 99 3.89 -14.49 -2.78
CA ILE A 99 2.50 -14.88 -3.05
C ILE A 99 2.49 -16.04 -4.05
N PHE A 100 1.77 -17.10 -3.72
CA PHE A 100 1.60 -18.28 -4.57
C PHE A 100 0.19 -18.34 -5.15
N ASP A 101 0.07 -18.82 -6.37
CA ASP A 101 -1.21 -19.07 -7.03
C ASP A 101 -1.17 -20.43 -7.76
N PRO A 102 -1.25 -21.53 -7.01
CA PRO A 102 -1.18 -22.87 -7.59
C PRO A 102 -2.33 -23.19 -8.55
N ASP A 103 -3.48 -22.56 -8.33
CA ASP A 103 -4.71 -22.81 -9.08
C ASP A 103 -4.94 -21.79 -10.21
N ASN A 104 -4.05 -20.85 -10.41
CA ASN A 104 -4.17 -19.72 -11.36
C ASN A 104 -5.50 -18.94 -11.18
N LYS A 105 -5.91 -18.71 -9.93
CA LYS A 105 -7.17 -18.01 -9.58
C LYS A 105 -7.01 -16.50 -9.47
N LEU A 106 -5.79 -16.02 -9.21
CA LEU A 106 -5.50 -14.60 -9.15
C LEU A 106 -5.44 -14.04 -10.56
N GLU A 107 -5.92 -12.81 -10.75
CA GLU A 107 -5.78 -12.12 -12.03
C GLU A 107 -4.29 -12.03 -12.38
N VAL A 108 -3.88 -12.83 -13.33
CA VAL A 108 -2.50 -12.91 -13.75
C VAL A 108 -2.23 -11.81 -14.75
N PHE A 109 -1.12 -11.14 -14.58
CA PHE A 109 -0.59 -10.23 -15.59
C PHE A 109 -0.34 -10.96 -16.94
N ASN A 110 -0.17 -12.27 -16.90
CA ASN A 110 0.01 -13.16 -18.03
C ASN A 110 -1.27 -13.91 -18.40
N PRO A 111 -1.91 -13.64 -19.56
CA PRO A 111 -3.09 -14.35 -20.02
C PRO A 111 -2.85 -15.83 -20.33
N GLU A 112 -1.60 -16.26 -20.52
CA GLU A 112 -1.21 -17.66 -20.76
C GLU A 112 -1.04 -18.47 -19.45
N GLY A 113 -1.27 -17.84 -18.29
CA GLY A 113 -1.10 -18.44 -16.98
C GLY A 113 0.28 -18.20 -16.34
N ASN A 114 0.45 -18.67 -15.12
CA ASN A 114 1.67 -18.47 -14.35
C ASN A 114 2.81 -19.34 -14.89
N GLN A 115 3.84 -18.74 -15.48
CA GLN A 115 5.03 -19.42 -16.01
C GLN A 115 6.03 -19.83 -14.95
N ASP A 116 5.89 -19.35 -13.71
CA ASP A 116 6.78 -19.71 -12.61
C ASP A 116 6.54 -21.17 -12.18
N LYS A 117 7.61 -21.96 -12.15
CA LYS A 117 7.54 -23.39 -11.79
C LYS A 117 6.98 -23.64 -10.39
N ALA A 118 7.32 -22.79 -9.43
CA ALA A 118 6.82 -22.86 -8.06
C ALA A 118 5.50 -22.08 -7.86
N LYS A 119 4.85 -21.66 -8.97
CA LYS A 119 3.59 -20.93 -8.94
C LYS A 119 3.65 -19.61 -8.15
N VAL A 120 4.81 -18.97 -8.11
CA VAL A 120 4.92 -17.64 -7.54
C VAL A 120 4.17 -16.66 -8.43
N HIS A 121 3.16 -16.00 -7.84
CA HIS A 121 2.36 -14.98 -8.51
C HIS A 121 3.03 -13.61 -8.45
N ASP A 122 3.52 -13.22 -7.26
CA ASP A 122 4.26 -11.97 -7.05
C ASP A 122 5.13 -12.07 -5.78
N ILE A 123 6.07 -11.13 -5.67
CA ILE A 123 6.84 -10.88 -4.46
C ILE A 123 6.51 -9.46 -4.00
N ILE A 124 6.01 -9.33 -2.77
CA ILE A 124 5.64 -8.07 -2.18
C ILE A 124 6.69 -7.66 -1.18
N LEU A 125 7.21 -6.47 -1.34
CA LEU A 125 8.20 -5.89 -0.44
C LEU A 125 7.52 -4.90 0.49
N GLU A 126 7.79 -5.03 1.80
CA GLU A 126 7.42 -4.00 2.75
C GLU A 126 8.20 -2.71 2.43
N SER A 127 7.51 -1.59 2.50
CA SER A 127 8.06 -0.29 2.20
C SER A 127 7.65 0.69 3.30
N ALA A 128 8.53 1.60 3.65
CA ALA A 128 8.24 2.72 4.54
C ALA A 128 7.67 3.93 3.78
N ILE A 129 7.09 3.73 2.60
CA ILE A 129 6.52 4.79 1.79
C ILE A 129 5.16 5.19 2.35
N THR A 130 5.01 6.48 2.62
CA THR A 130 3.72 7.12 2.83
C THR A 130 3.13 7.56 1.50
N ALA A 131 1.82 7.74 1.45
CA ALA A 131 1.14 8.36 0.33
C ALA A 131 0.41 9.62 0.81
N ILE A 132 0.27 10.60 -0.06
CA ILE A 132 -0.35 11.88 0.27
C ILE A 132 -1.53 12.08 -0.66
N ILE A 133 -2.73 12.30 -0.08
CA ILE A 133 -3.85 12.85 -0.84
C ILE A 133 -3.66 14.36 -0.91
N ASP A 134 -3.75 14.90 -2.10
CA ASP A 134 -3.41 16.31 -2.35
C ASP A 134 -4.66 17.14 -2.57
N HIS A 135 -4.78 18.25 -1.83
CA HIS A 135 -5.82 19.26 -2.05
C HIS A 135 -5.26 20.55 -2.65
N GLU A 136 -3.99 20.53 -3.08
CA GLU A 136 -3.30 21.69 -3.61
C GLU A 136 -2.85 21.48 -5.08
N ASP A 137 -1.55 21.33 -5.35
CA ASP A 137 -0.98 21.46 -6.70
C ASP A 137 -1.36 20.34 -7.68
N SER A 138 -1.62 19.14 -7.20
CA SER A 138 -1.98 17.99 -8.06
C SER A 138 -3.45 17.98 -8.48
N VAL A 139 -4.26 18.87 -7.96
CA VAL A 139 -5.70 18.96 -8.25
C VAL A 139 -6.10 20.40 -8.55
N ALA A 140 -7.11 20.57 -9.40
CA ALA A 140 -7.77 21.85 -9.62
C ALA A 140 -9.12 21.79 -8.90
N ALA A 141 -9.21 22.39 -7.71
CA ALA A 141 -10.44 22.49 -6.93
C ALA A 141 -10.86 23.97 -6.88
N VAL A 142 -11.66 24.39 -7.86
CA VAL A 142 -11.98 25.80 -8.10
C VAL A 142 -13.29 26.23 -7.44
N ASP A 143 -14.14 25.30 -7.04
CA ASP A 143 -15.45 25.56 -6.45
C ASP A 143 -15.79 24.58 -5.33
N ALA A 144 -17.01 24.71 -4.81
CA ALA A 144 -17.52 23.85 -3.74
C ALA A 144 -17.64 22.38 -4.15
N GLU A 145 -17.99 22.07 -5.39
CA GLU A 145 -18.20 20.70 -5.86
C GLU A 145 -16.86 19.98 -5.91
N ASP A 146 -15.83 20.59 -6.45
CA ASP A 146 -14.47 20.05 -6.49
C ASP A 146 -13.92 19.81 -5.09
N LYS A 147 -14.08 20.76 -4.16
CA LYS A 147 -13.64 20.62 -2.76
C LYS A 147 -14.36 19.46 -2.06
N VAL A 148 -15.67 19.37 -2.24
CA VAL A 148 -16.48 18.28 -1.66
C VAL A 148 -16.04 16.93 -2.19
N LEU A 149 -15.67 16.81 -3.47
CA LEU A 149 -15.13 15.57 -4.03
C LEU A 149 -13.83 15.16 -3.33
N GLY A 150 -12.89 16.10 -3.18
CA GLY A 150 -11.63 15.86 -2.45
C GLY A 150 -11.87 15.42 -1.00
N TYR A 151 -12.73 16.12 -0.27
CA TYR A 151 -13.06 15.80 1.11
C TYR A 151 -13.79 14.47 1.25
N LYS A 152 -14.69 14.10 0.33
CA LYS A 152 -15.34 12.79 0.30
C LYS A 152 -14.34 11.65 0.12
N ASN A 153 -13.33 11.83 -0.72
CA ASN A 153 -12.28 10.86 -0.91
C ASN A 153 -11.46 10.67 0.37
N TRP A 154 -11.05 11.76 1.02
CA TRP A 154 -10.36 11.71 2.31
C TRP A 154 -11.20 11.05 3.40
N LEU A 155 -12.46 11.44 3.53
CA LEU A 155 -13.40 10.84 4.48
C LEU A 155 -13.57 9.33 4.22
N GLY A 156 -13.68 8.94 2.96
CA GLY A 156 -13.80 7.53 2.57
C GLY A 156 -12.55 6.70 2.92
N LEU A 157 -11.35 7.29 2.80
CA LEU A 157 -10.10 6.68 3.28
C LEU A 157 -10.11 6.50 4.80
N MET A 158 -10.48 7.53 5.55
CA MET A 158 -10.51 7.51 7.02
C MET A 158 -11.59 6.55 7.56
N LYS A 159 -12.74 6.47 6.92
CA LYS A 159 -13.79 5.49 7.23
C LYS A 159 -13.46 4.07 6.75
N GLY A 160 -12.45 3.90 5.91
CA GLY A 160 -12.07 2.60 5.35
C GLY A 160 -13.04 2.05 4.30
N ASN A 161 -13.91 2.88 3.72
CA ASN A 161 -14.93 2.48 2.75
C ASN A 161 -14.81 3.15 1.38
N LEU A 162 -13.68 3.82 1.10
CA LEU A 162 -13.44 4.40 -0.20
C LEU A 162 -13.47 3.33 -1.29
N GLN A 163 -14.24 3.58 -2.30
CA GLN A 163 -14.30 2.75 -3.51
C GLN A 163 -14.46 3.63 -4.74
N THR A 164 -13.99 3.15 -5.86
CA THR A 164 -14.17 3.78 -7.16
C THR A 164 -14.60 2.75 -8.19
N GLU A 165 -15.33 3.21 -9.18
CA GLU A 165 -15.81 2.42 -10.28
C GLU A 165 -15.27 3.00 -11.58
N PHE A 166 -14.77 2.15 -12.45
CA PHE A 166 -14.28 2.55 -13.77
C PHE A 166 -14.45 1.41 -14.77
N GLU A 167 -14.42 1.75 -16.04
CA GLU A 167 -14.52 0.77 -17.12
C GLU A 167 -13.11 0.42 -17.64
N LYS A 168 -12.85 -0.86 -17.81
CA LYS A 168 -11.62 -1.37 -18.42
C LYS A 168 -11.94 -2.56 -19.33
N GLY A 169 -11.61 -2.43 -20.62
CA GLY A 169 -11.87 -3.49 -21.60
C GLY A 169 -13.35 -3.85 -21.74
N GLY A 170 -14.27 -2.88 -21.66
CA GLY A 170 -15.71 -3.09 -21.73
C GLY A 170 -16.32 -3.71 -20.48
N LYS A 171 -15.57 -3.86 -19.39
CA LYS A 171 -16.03 -4.38 -18.12
C LYS A 171 -16.00 -3.31 -17.03
N LYS A 172 -17.07 -3.22 -16.26
CA LYS A 172 -17.19 -2.37 -15.09
C LYS A 172 -16.38 -2.98 -13.95
N ILE A 173 -15.39 -2.25 -13.43
CA ILE A 173 -14.51 -2.68 -12.35
C ILE A 173 -14.72 -1.79 -11.15
N ILE A 174 -14.95 -2.39 -9.98
CA ILE A 174 -15.02 -1.68 -8.70
C ILE A 174 -13.73 -1.94 -7.96
N ARG A 175 -12.97 -0.88 -7.66
CA ARG A 175 -11.82 -0.93 -6.76
C ARG A 175 -12.20 -0.47 -5.36
N LYS A 176 -11.72 -1.20 -4.37
CA LYS A 176 -11.88 -0.92 -2.94
C LYS A 176 -10.52 -0.83 -2.29
N LEU A 177 -10.48 -0.29 -1.08
CA LEU A 177 -9.27 -0.34 -0.24
C LEU A 177 -8.86 -1.79 0.02
N ASN A 178 -7.57 -2.06 -0.02
CA ASN A 178 -7.05 -3.39 0.27
C ASN A 178 -7.31 -3.77 1.74
N PRO A 179 -7.71 -5.01 2.01
CA PRO A 179 -7.78 -5.53 3.38
C PRO A 179 -6.37 -5.69 3.96
N ASP A 180 -6.32 -5.78 5.28
CA ASP A 180 -5.08 -6.15 5.97
C ASP A 180 -4.66 -7.57 5.60
N ARG A 181 -3.36 -7.83 5.65
CA ARG A 181 -2.77 -9.14 5.39
C ARG A 181 -2.52 -9.85 6.71
N ILE A 182 -3.02 -11.07 6.80
CA ILE A 182 -2.90 -11.90 8.00
C ILE A 182 -2.02 -13.09 7.68
N TYR A 183 -1.01 -13.31 8.52
CA TYR A 183 -0.11 -14.45 8.45
C TYR A 183 -0.14 -15.22 9.77
N THR A 184 -0.03 -16.52 9.68
CA THR A 184 0.19 -17.40 10.83
C THR A 184 1.69 -17.50 11.11
N LYS A 185 2.12 -17.23 12.34
CA LYS A 185 3.51 -17.49 12.76
C LYS A 185 3.80 -18.98 12.71
N SER A 186 5.08 -19.34 12.61
CA SER A 186 5.50 -20.72 12.76
C SER A 186 5.11 -21.21 14.17
N GLU A 187 4.31 -22.27 14.23
CA GLU A 187 3.72 -22.74 15.48
C GLU A 187 4.77 -23.17 16.49
N LYS A 188 4.72 -22.62 17.71
CA LYS A 188 5.11 -23.37 18.91
C LYS A 188 3.93 -24.25 19.30
N LYS A 189 4.14 -25.56 19.33
CA LYS A 189 3.16 -26.55 19.75
C LYS A 189 2.50 -26.13 21.07
N GLY A 190 1.20 -25.89 21.09
CA GLY A 190 0.41 -25.83 22.30
C GLY A 190 -0.33 -24.53 22.65
N GLU A 191 -0.24 -23.47 21.86
CA GLU A 191 -0.99 -22.23 22.12
C GLU A 191 -1.99 -21.94 20.99
N PRO A 192 -3.28 -22.20 21.17
CA PRO A 192 -4.30 -21.74 20.23
C PRO A 192 -4.44 -20.21 20.36
N ASN A 193 -4.45 -19.50 19.23
CA ASN A 193 -4.85 -18.09 19.04
C ASN A 193 -3.84 -16.96 19.26
N PHE A 194 -2.56 -17.18 19.50
CA PHE A 194 -1.59 -16.06 19.61
C PHE A 194 -0.61 -15.92 18.44
N ASN A 195 -0.86 -16.58 17.33
CA ASN A 195 0.12 -16.74 16.26
C ASN A 195 -0.17 -15.95 14.99
N GLU A 196 -1.04 -14.94 15.04
CA GLU A 196 -1.31 -14.11 13.89
C GLU A 196 -0.40 -12.88 13.85
N ILE A 197 0.13 -12.59 12.67
CA ILE A 197 0.78 -11.33 12.35
C ILE A 197 -0.12 -10.59 11.37
N LYS A 198 -0.47 -9.38 11.73
CA LYS A 198 -1.32 -8.51 10.91
C LYS A 198 -0.50 -7.37 10.33
N PHE A 199 -0.56 -7.19 9.01
CA PHE A 199 0.00 -6.05 8.30
C PHE A 199 -1.11 -5.22 7.66
N HIS A 200 -0.96 -3.91 7.70
CA HIS A 200 -1.84 -3.05 6.95
C HIS A 200 -1.71 -3.34 5.44
N GLY A 201 -2.85 -3.50 4.77
CA GLY A 201 -2.90 -3.65 3.32
C GLY A 201 -2.76 -2.33 2.56
N ARG A 202 -2.60 -1.22 3.29
CA ARG A 202 -2.59 0.15 2.77
C ARG A 202 -1.37 0.91 3.29
N ALA A 203 -0.86 1.84 2.49
CA ALA A 203 0.14 2.80 2.96
C ALA A 203 -0.46 3.75 4.00
N LEU A 204 0.38 4.31 4.88
CA LEU A 204 -0.01 5.43 5.73
C LEU A 204 -0.30 6.63 4.84
N MET A 205 -1.52 7.17 4.96
CA MET A 205 -1.97 8.31 4.18
C MET A 205 -1.84 9.61 4.98
N LEU A 206 -1.24 10.60 4.34
CA LEU A 206 -1.25 12.00 4.77
C LEU A 206 -2.23 12.78 3.89
N ASN A 207 -2.66 13.93 4.34
CA ASN A 207 -3.44 14.89 3.55
C ASN A 207 -2.66 16.19 3.40
N ARG A 208 -2.45 16.68 2.18
CA ARG A 208 -1.88 18.00 1.95
C ARG A 208 -2.99 19.03 1.78
N ASN A 209 -3.09 19.94 2.75
CA ASN A 209 -3.97 21.08 2.68
C ASN A 209 -3.36 22.14 1.76
N VAL A 210 -4.14 23.13 1.35
CA VAL A 210 -3.59 24.30 0.62
C VAL A 210 -2.81 25.23 1.55
N GLY A 211 -1.96 26.07 0.97
CA GLY A 211 -1.22 27.12 1.66
C GLY A 211 -2.11 28.22 2.25
N HIS A 212 -1.49 29.30 2.77
CA HIS A 212 -2.23 30.39 3.41
C HIS A 212 -2.82 31.40 2.41
N LEU A 213 -2.28 31.45 1.19
CA LEU A 213 -2.65 32.48 0.19
C LEU A 213 -4.04 32.27 -0.41
N MET A 214 -4.50 31.03 -0.51
CA MET A 214 -5.68 30.67 -1.29
C MET A 214 -6.98 30.96 -0.54
N THR A 215 -7.99 31.42 -1.28
CA THR A 215 -9.39 31.53 -0.85
C THR A 215 -10.28 30.64 -1.70
N ASN A 216 -11.49 30.35 -1.23
CA ASN A 216 -12.42 29.51 -1.97
C ASN A 216 -13.87 29.98 -1.74
N SER A 217 -14.63 30.05 -2.81
CA SER A 217 -16.02 30.49 -2.82
C SER A 217 -17.03 29.49 -2.24
N SER A 218 -16.59 28.32 -1.84
CA SER A 218 -17.47 27.29 -1.22
C SER A 218 -18.15 27.77 0.06
N ILE A 219 -17.53 28.73 0.78
CA ILE A 219 -18.10 29.41 1.93
C ILE A 219 -17.78 30.89 1.80
N LEU A 220 -18.83 31.71 1.91
CA LEU A 220 -18.69 33.16 1.95
C LEU A 220 -18.81 33.68 3.39
N LEU A 221 -17.94 34.59 3.77
CA LEU A 221 -17.98 35.27 5.04
C LEU A 221 -19.11 36.32 5.05
N LYS A 222 -19.38 36.92 6.21
CA LYS A 222 -20.50 37.90 6.38
C LYS A 222 -20.38 39.11 5.49
N ASP A 223 -19.18 39.51 5.12
CA ASP A 223 -18.89 40.65 4.24
C ASP A 223 -18.90 40.27 2.74
N GLY A 224 -19.19 39.01 2.42
CA GLY A 224 -19.21 38.47 1.07
C GLY A 224 -17.85 38.03 0.54
N SER A 225 -16.77 38.15 1.31
CA SER A 225 -15.47 37.62 0.94
C SER A 225 -15.43 36.10 1.05
N GLU A 226 -14.54 35.48 0.28
CA GLU A 226 -14.33 34.03 0.30
C GLU A 226 -13.59 33.60 1.58
N ILE A 227 -13.87 32.36 2.05
CA ILE A 227 -13.15 31.81 3.18
C ILE A 227 -11.67 31.52 2.82
N PRO A 228 -10.70 31.79 3.73
CA PRO A 228 -9.36 31.30 3.56
C PRO A 228 -9.36 29.77 3.46
N GLU A 229 -9.02 29.26 2.28
CA GLU A 229 -9.15 27.83 1.94
C GLU A 229 -8.32 26.93 2.86
N GLY A 230 -7.14 27.41 3.27
CA GLY A 230 -6.29 26.65 4.19
C GLY A 230 -6.87 26.47 5.60
N ILE A 231 -7.75 27.35 6.04
CA ILE A 231 -8.50 27.19 7.31
C ILE A 231 -9.62 26.19 7.11
N LEU A 232 -10.39 26.29 6.01
CA LEU A 232 -11.42 25.33 5.65
C LEU A 232 -10.85 23.91 5.58
N ASP A 233 -9.73 23.74 4.87
CA ASP A 233 -9.05 22.45 4.76
C ASP A 233 -8.68 21.89 6.14
N ALA A 234 -8.11 22.70 7.04
CA ALA A 234 -7.68 22.24 8.36
C ALA A 234 -8.87 21.65 9.14
N PHE A 235 -9.99 22.34 9.22
CA PHE A 235 -11.18 21.86 9.91
C PHE A 235 -11.74 20.57 9.30
N ILE A 236 -11.96 20.56 8.00
CA ILE A 236 -12.60 19.43 7.32
C ILE A 236 -11.70 18.19 7.32
N THR A 237 -10.39 18.35 7.07
CA THR A 237 -9.50 17.20 6.96
C THR A 237 -9.20 16.57 8.32
N VAL A 238 -9.10 17.35 9.40
CA VAL A 238 -8.96 16.82 10.76
C VAL A 238 -10.26 16.14 11.21
N THR A 239 -11.42 16.78 11.01
CA THR A 239 -12.72 16.18 11.33
C THR A 239 -12.91 14.83 10.63
N ALA A 240 -12.52 14.74 9.35
CA ALA A 240 -12.54 13.48 8.62
C ALA A 240 -11.56 12.44 9.21
N ALA A 241 -10.35 12.86 9.65
CA ALA A 241 -9.35 11.97 10.23
C ALA A 241 -9.80 11.32 11.55
N ILE A 242 -10.64 11.98 12.34
CA ILE A 242 -11.20 11.43 13.60
C ILE A 242 -11.96 10.11 13.37
N HIS A 243 -12.56 9.92 12.19
CA HIS A 243 -13.23 8.66 11.85
C HIS A 243 -12.30 7.46 11.85
N ASP A 244 -11.00 7.65 11.65
CA ASP A 244 -10.00 6.57 11.69
C ASP A 244 -9.62 6.15 13.10
N PHE A 245 -9.79 6.99 14.11
CA PHE A 245 -9.31 6.75 15.49
C PHE A 245 -9.88 5.47 16.13
N LYS A 246 -11.11 5.09 15.77
CA LYS A 246 -11.72 3.85 16.24
C LYS A 246 -11.21 2.62 15.48
N SER A 247 -11.10 2.74 14.16
CA SER A 247 -10.74 1.63 13.29
C SER A 247 -9.23 1.38 13.23
N LYS A 248 -8.43 2.43 13.46
CA LYS A 248 -6.96 2.44 13.28
C LYS A 248 -6.53 1.88 11.93
N GLY A 249 -7.32 2.15 10.91
CA GLY A 249 -7.09 1.68 9.55
C GLY A 249 -6.00 2.46 8.83
N ASN A 250 -5.77 3.72 9.22
CA ASN A 250 -4.71 4.58 8.74
C ASN A 250 -3.68 4.85 9.84
N SER A 251 -4.10 5.49 10.93
CA SER A 251 -3.22 5.83 12.07
C SER A 251 -3.29 4.77 13.17
N ARG A 252 -2.13 4.33 13.66
CA ARG A 252 -2.04 3.44 14.83
C ARG A 252 -2.04 4.19 16.16
N THR A 253 -1.80 5.51 16.11
CA THR A 253 -1.57 6.38 17.26
C THR A 253 -2.68 7.40 17.49
N ASN A 254 -3.81 7.27 16.77
CA ASN A 254 -4.94 8.22 16.79
C ASN A 254 -4.50 9.64 16.42
N SER A 255 -3.73 9.76 15.32
CA SER A 255 -3.22 11.03 14.82
C SER A 255 -3.72 11.28 13.41
N GLY A 256 -4.10 12.53 13.11
CA GLY A 256 -4.24 13.04 11.75
C GLY A 256 -2.87 13.49 11.22
N TYR A 257 -2.58 13.21 9.97
CA TYR A 257 -1.30 13.58 9.35
C TYR A 257 -1.56 14.58 8.24
N ILE A 258 -1.23 15.84 8.52
CA ILE A 258 -1.48 16.95 7.59
C ILE A 258 -0.14 17.53 7.12
N VAL A 259 -0.06 17.76 5.82
CA VAL A 259 1.05 18.49 5.17
C VAL A 259 0.56 19.91 4.89
N LYS A 260 1.21 20.91 5.45
CA LYS A 260 0.95 22.32 5.18
C LYS A 260 2.07 22.90 4.32
N PRO A 261 1.80 23.23 3.04
CA PRO A 261 2.82 23.68 2.11
C PRO A 261 3.01 25.21 2.14
N LYS A 262 4.06 25.66 1.47
CA LYS A 262 4.28 27.07 1.08
C LYS A 262 4.21 28.07 2.24
N MET A 263 4.78 27.72 3.38
CA MET A 263 4.96 28.64 4.51
C MET A 263 6.21 29.50 4.30
N HIS A 264 6.06 30.83 4.39
CA HIS A 264 7.10 31.82 4.10
C HIS A 264 7.75 32.35 5.39
N GLY A 265 8.23 31.47 6.23
CA GLY A 265 8.97 31.84 7.42
C GLY A 265 8.31 31.44 8.73
N PRO A 266 8.91 31.83 9.87
CA PRO A 266 8.49 31.38 11.19
C PRO A 266 7.09 31.85 11.59
N ASP A 267 6.67 33.04 11.17
CA ASP A 267 5.36 33.59 11.52
C ASP A 267 4.22 32.79 10.90
N GLU A 268 4.36 32.37 9.63
CA GLU A 268 3.38 31.51 8.98
C GLU A 268 3.37 30.10 9.55
N ALA A 269 4.53 29.59 9.99
CA ALA A 269 4.59 28.32 10.70
C ALA A 269 3.89 28.39 12.06
N ALA A 270 4.10 29.46 12.83
CA ALA A 270 3.41 29.71 14.09
C ALA A 270 1.89 29.90 13.89
N PHE A 271 1.48 30.58 12.82
CA PHE A 271 0.07 30.69 12.47
C PHE A 271 -0.55 29.35 12.11
N THR A 272 0.19 28.48 11.42
CA THR A 272 -0.27 27.12 11.14
C THR A 272 -0.49 26.32 12.41
N ASP A 273 0.44 26.40 13.36
CA ASP A 273 0.34 25.75 14.67
C ASP A 273 -0.91 26.23 15.43
N LEU A 274 -1.14 27.52 15.46
CA LEU A 274 -2.33 28.14 16.07
C LEU A 274 -3.64 27.65 15.42
N ILE A 275 -3.68 27.53 14.09
CA ILE A 275 -4.85 26.96 13.39
C ILE A 275 -5.14 25.55 13.88
N PHE A 276 -4.13 24.69 13.91
CA PHE A 276 -4.34 23.30 14.32
C PHE A 276 -4.62 23.15 15.81
N GLU A 277 -4.06 23.98 16.67
CA GLU A 277 -4.46 24.07 18.08
C GLU A 277 -5.96 24.37 18.25
N HIS A 278 -6.47 25.33 17.48
CA HIS A 278 -7.91 25.63 17.45
C HIS A 278 -8.74 24.46 16.95
N VAL A 279 -8.33 23.85 15.83
CA VAL A 279 -9.04 22.72 15.25
C VAL A 279 -9.11 21.54 16.22
N GLU A 280 -8.02 21.21 16.90
CA GLU A 280 -7.97 20.15 17.90
C GLU A 280 -8.88 20.47 19.09
N ASN A 281 -8.86 21.68 19.58
CA ASN A 281 -9.71 22.12 20.69
C ASN A 281 -11.21 22.04 20.40
N GLU A 282 -11.62 22.31 19.16
CA GLU A 282 -13.03 22.31 18.76
C GLU A 282 -13.51 20.97 18.20
N SER A 283 -12.63 20.15 17.65
CA SER A 283 -13.01 18.93 16.94
C SER A 283 -12.81 17.65 17.76
N VAL A 284 -11.93 17.64 18.76
CA VAL A 284 -11.52 16.41 19.49
C VAL A 284 -12.10 16.34 20.90
N ARG A 285 -12.82 17.37 21.32
CA ARG A 285 -13.57 17.40 22.61
C ARG A 285 -14.96 16.76 22.47
#